data_72ef43c911b74b831ffac2a31c3c24c2
#
_entry.id   72ef43c911b74b831ffac2a31c3c24c2
#
_cell.length_a   1.000
_cell.length_b   1.000
_cell.length_c   1.000
_cell.angle_alpha   90.00
_cell.angle_beta   90.00
_cell.angle_gamma   90.00
#
_symmetry.space_group_name_H-M   'P 1'
#
loop_
_entity.id
_entity.type
_entity.pdbx_description
1 polymer ?
#
loop_
_entity_poly.entity_id
_entity_poly.type
_entity_poly.pdbx_seq_one_letter_code
_entity_poly.pdbx_strand_id
1 'polypeptide(L)'
;METMSSSFSINLDKILWRNQKSKLSLGVGLKRKHNKSYIEDTLLSDRILTIGDISLNGTTVFYGGIFGITLDYERGLRALGASNTPKAEFKKYSLNLNYYKPLTKKLVYRFNTLTSHSKDVLYASEKQSIGGVGSVPGYHRRGNIMGDRAIEIENELSYKIIDSEKIGRLSPYISYSYGAVRNNKNPSIYGKGYVSGASIGLRYSMKYLDIDLAYAKALSHS
;
A
#
# COMPACT_ATOMS: atom_id res chain seq x y z
N MET A 1 -5.58 -4.47 24.45
CA MET A 1 -6.53 -4.48 23.33
C MET A 1 -6.13 -5.59 22.38
N GLU A 2 -6.95 -6.58 22.21
CA GLU A 2 -6.75 -7.69 21.29
C GLU A 2 -7.67 -7.55 20.08
N THR A 3 -7.18 -7.92 18.90
CA THR A 3 -7.95 -7.87 17.67
C THR A 3 -7.83 -9.21 16.95
N MET A 4 -8.96 -9.84 16.69
CA MET A 4 -9.06 -11.05 15.86
C MET A 4 -9.61 -10.66 14.49
N SER A 5 -8.94 -11.08 13.43
CA SER A 5 -9.41 -10.85 12.06
C SER A 5 -9.37 -12.16 11.28
N SER A 6 -10.47 -12.48 10.62
CA SER A 6 -10.54 -13.56 9.65
C SER A 6 -11.04 -13.03 8.31
N SER A 7 -10.51 -13.53 7.19
CA SER A 7 -10.96 -13.15 5.87
C SER A 7 -11.03 -14.35 4.94
N PHE A 8 -12.05 -14.35 4.11
CA PHE A 8 -12.21 -15.27 2.99
C PHE A 8 -12.38 -14.46 1.71
N SER A 9 -11.68 -14.82 0.65
CA SER A 9 -11.77 -14.14 -0.64
C SER A 9 -11.76 -15.11 -1.81
N ILE A 10 -12.51 -14.75 -2.84
CA ILE A 10 -12.51 -15.40 -4.15
C ILE A 10 -12.17 -14.33 -5.18
N ASN A 11 -11.16 -14.58 -6.00
CA ASN A 11 -10.73 -13.66 -7.04
C ASN A 11 -10.64 -14.39 -8.38
N LEU A 12 -11.06 -13.72 -9.46
CA LEU A 12 -10.97 -14.18 -10.82
C LEU A 12 -10.21 -13.13 -11.62
N ASP A 13 -9.14 -13.55 -12.29
CA ASP A 13 -8.31 -12.69 -13.12
C ASP A 13 -8.33 -13.13 -14.57
N LYS A 14 -8.51 -12.17 -15.47
CA LYS A 14 -8.46 -12.38 -16.92
C LYS A 14 -7.45 -11.46 -17.57
N ILE A 15 -6.53 -12.04 -18.33
CA ILE A 15 -5.66 -11.27 -19.20
C ILE A 15 -6.49 -10.78 -20.38
N LEU A 16 -6.62 -9.44 -20.49
CA LEU A 16 -7.33 -8.79 -21.59
C LEU A 16 -6.43 -8.63 -22.80
N TRP A 17 -5.17 -8.32 -22.56
CA TRP A 17 -4.19 -8.09 -23.60
C TRP A 17 -2.77 -8.35 -23.11
N ARG A 18 -1.95 -8.92 -23.98
CA ARG A 18 -0.54 -9.20 -23.69
C ARG A 18 0.29 -9.20 -24.98
N ASN A 19 1.44 -8.57 -24.92
CA ASN A 19 2.49 -8.68 -25.91
C ASN A 19 3.86 -8.79 -25.24
N GLN A 20 4.95 -8.68 -25.99
CA GLN A 20 6.32 -8.81 -25.46
C GLN A 20 6.70 -7.70 -24.45
N LYS A 21 6.08 -6.51 -24.53
CA LYS A 21 6.44 -5.34 -23.73
C LYS A 21 5.38 -4.95 -22.71
N SER A 22 4.16 -5.47 -22.84
CA SER A 22 3.04 -4.99 -22.06
C SER A 22 2.04 -6.10 -21.74
N LYS A 23 1.37 -5.95 -20.59
CA LYS A 23 0.29 -6.82 -20.14
C LYS A 23 -0.81 -5.96 -19.53
N LEU A 24 -2.06 -6.28 -19.83
CA LEU A 24 -3.25 -5.71 -19.19
C LEU A 24 -4.16 -6.86 -18.73
N SER A 25 -4.59 -6.82 -17.48
CA SER A 25 -5.51 -7.81 -16.90
C SER A 25 -6.60 -7.14 -16.09
N LEU A 26 -7.77 -7.75 -16.08
CA LEU A 26 -8.93 -7.40 -15.28
C LEU A 26 -9.11 -8.46 -14.20
N GLY A 27 -9.24 -8.01 -12.95
CA GLY A 27 -9.60 -8.83 -11.81
C GLY A 27 -11.01 -8.49 -11.31
N VAL A 28 -11.73 -9.48 -10.81
CA VAL A 28 -12.98 -9.31 -10.08
C VAL A 28 -12.92 -10.17 -8.84
N GLY A 29 -13.24 -9.57 -7.68
CA GLY A 29 -13.15 -10.23 -6.39
C GLY A 29 -14.37 -10.07 -5.52
N LEU A 30 -14.53 -11.02 -4.60
CA LEU A 30 -15.46 -10.94 -3.49
C LEU A 30 -14.71 -11.35 -2.21
N LYS A 31 -14.71 -10.47 -1.22
CA LYS A 31 -14.03 -10.66 0.06
C LYS A 31 -15.00 -10.53 1.22
N ARG A 32 -14.98 -11.46 2.17
CA ARG A 32 -15.69 -11.38 3.42
C ARG A 32 -14.67 -11.27 4.56
N LYS A 33 -14.74 -10.18 5.33
CA LYS A 33 -13.88 -9.93 6.49
C LYS A 33 -14.72 -9.98 7.76
N HIS A 34 -14.20 -10.60 8.79
CA HIS A 34 -14.80 -10.61 10.14
C HIS A 34 -13.74 -10.11 11.12
N ASN A 35 -13.99 -8.95 11.71
CA ASN A 35 -13.08 -8.29 12.66
C ASN A 35 -13.73 -8.18 14.02
N LYS A 36 -13.08 -8.71 15.04
CA LYS A 36 -13.47 -8.59 16.46
C LYS A 36 -12.38 -7.85 17.23
N SER A 37 -12.77 -6.94 18.09
CA SER A 37 -11.85 -6.21 18.98
C SER A 37 -12.31 -6.34 20.41
N TYR A 38 -11.36 -6.61 21.31
CA TYR A 38 -11.59 -6.80 22.74
C TYR A 38 -10.73 -5.84 23.55
N ILE A 39 -11.25 -5.41 24.72
CA ILE A 39 -10.46 -4.80 25.81
C ILE A 39 -10.76 -5.61 27.06
N GLU A 40 -9.72 -6.17 27.69
CA GLU A 40 -9.84 -6.94 28.94
C GLU A 40 -11.00 -7.96 28.88
N ASP A 41 -10.97 -8.80 27.83
CA ASP A 41 -12.00 -9.82 27.53
C ASP A 41 -13.42 -9.30 27.20
N THR A 42 -13.61 -7.98 27.22
CA THR A 42 -14.89 -7.36 26.83
C THR A 42 -14.91 -7.09 25.33
N LEU A 43 -15.92 -7.63 24.63
CA LEU A 43 -16.14 -7.40 23.20
C LEU A 43 -16.51 -5.93 22.94
N LEU A 44 -15.60 -5.18 22.31
CA LEU A 44 -15.83 -3.79 21.92
C LEU A 44 -16.52 -3.67 20.57
N SER A 45 -16.18 -4.54 19.65
CA SER A 45 -16.65 -4.45 18.27
C SER A 45 -16.62 -5.83 17.62
N ASP A 46 -17.73 -6.18 16.97
CA ASP A 46 -17.86 -7.34 16.10
C ASP A 46 -18.39 -6.86 14.75
N ARG A 47 -17.61 -7.02 13.69
CA ARG A 47 -17.93 -6.46 12.38
C ARG A 47 -17.66 -7.42 11.25
N ILE A 48 -18.68 -7.61 10.43
CA ILE A 48 -18.60 -8.38 9.20
C ILE A 48 -18.72 -7.41 8.03
N LEU A 49 -17.76 -7.43 7.14
CA LEU A 49 -17.75 -6.67 5.90
C LEU A 49 -17.75 -7.63 4.72
N THR A 50 -18.60 -7.39 3.76
CA THR A 50 -18.57 -8.04 2.45
C THR A 50 -18.20 -7.00 1.43
N ILE A 51 -17.13 -7.23 0.68
CA ILE A 51 -16.55 -6.26 -0.26
C ILE A 51 -16.46 -6.93 -1.62
N GLY A 52 -17.10 -6.32 -2.61
CA GLY A 52 -16.87 -6.62 -4.02
C GLY A 52 -15.80 -5.68 -4.58
N ASP A 53 -14.88 -6.19 -5.36
CA ASP A 53 -13.83 -5.41 -5.99
C ASP A 53 -13.67 -5.70 -7.47
N ILE A 54 -13.22 -4.69 -8.19
CA ILE A 54 -12.83 -4.76 -9.60
C ILE A 54 -11.46 -4.10 -9.70
N SER A 55 -10.50 -4.78 -10.30
CA SER A 55 -9.14 -4.29 -10.49
C SER A 55 -8.71 -4.31 -11.95
N LEU A 56 -8.01 -3.28 -12.38
CA LEU A 56 -7.35 -3.21 -13.69
C LEU A 56 -5.84 -3.10 -13.46
N ASN A 57 -5.10 -4.09 -13.93
CA ASN A 57 -3.66 -4.18 -13.73
C ASN A 57 -2.95 -4.07 -15.07
N GLY A 58 -2.07 -3.09 -15.21
CA GLY A 58 -1.27 -2.83 -16.39
C GLY A 58 0.22 -2.85 -16.08
N THR A 59 1.02 -3.43 -16.98
CA THR A 59 2.47 -3.34 -16.93
C THR A 59 2.99 -3.11 -18.33
N THR A 60 3.91 -2.17 -18.51
CA THR A 60 4.50 -1.87 -19.83
C THR A 60 5.95 -1.40 -19.71
N VAL A 61 6.72 -1.63 -20.77
CA VAL A 61 8.02 -1.01 -20.93
C VAL A 61 7.81 0.42 -21.45
N PHE A 62 8.27 1.42 -20.68
CA PHE A 62 8.07 2.82 -20.95
C PHE A 62 9.36 3.61 -20.68
N TYR A 63 9.85 4.38 -21.65
CA TYR A 63 11.09 5.17 -21.58
C TYR A 63 12.30 4.43 -20.99
N GLY A 64 12.48 3.15 -21.39
CA GLY A 64 13.61 2.32 -20.95
C GLY A 64 13.48 1.78 -19.52
N GLY A 65 12.33 1.92 -18.91
CA GLY A 65 11.97 1.35 -17.62
C GLY A 65 10.73 0.49 -17.71
N ILE A 66 10.33 -0.09 -16.58
CA ILE A 66 9.11 -0.87 -16.41
C ILE A 66 8.13 -0.03 -15.62
N PHE A 67 7.00 0.28 -16.21
CA PHE A 67 5.90 1.00 -15.58
C PHE A 67 4.76 0.04 -15.28
N GLY A 68 4.27 0.08 -14.05
CA GLY A 68 3.10 -0.65 -13.58
C GLY A 68 2.01 0.28 -13.09
N ILE A 69 0.77 -0.08 -13.32
CA ILE A 69 -0.43 0.60 -12.83
C ILE A 69 -1.42 -0.43 -12.33
N THR A 70 -2.01 -0.17 -11.16
CA THR A 70 -3.16 -0.90 -10.64
C THR A 70 -4.22 0.11 -10.27
N LEU A 71 -5.41 -0.07 -10.82
CA LEU A 71 -6.62 0.68 -10.48
C LEU A 71 -7.59 -0.28 -9.82
N ASP A 72 -8.03 0.04 -8.60
CA ASP A 72 -8.99 -0.76 -7.85
C ASP A 72 -10.24 0.06 -7.54
N TYR A 73 -11.39 -0.56 -7.72
CA TYR A 73 -12.66 -0.11 -7.20
C TYR A 73 -13.21 -1.13 -6.22
N GLU A 74 -13.41 -0.72 -4.97
CA GLU A 74 -13.98 -1.55 -3.91
C GLU A 74 -15.34 -0.99 -3.49
N ARG A 75 -16.30 -1.89 -3.29
CA ARG A 75 -17.64 -1.56 -2.80
C ARG A 75 -18.04 -2.47 -1.65
N GLY A 76 -18.35 -1.89 -0.50
CA GLY A 76 -18.99 -2.59 0.60
C GLY A 76 -20.43 -2.95 0.23
N LEU A 77 -20.80 -4.21 0.45
CA LEU A 77 -22.08 -4.80 0.06
C LEU A 77 -22.87 -5.23 1.29
N ARG A 78 -24.21 -5.07 1.25
CA ARG A 78 -25.13 -5.68 2.23
C ARG A 78 -25.42 -7.12 1.86
N ALA A 79 -24.45 -7.99 2.01
CA ALA A 79 -24.56 -9.39 1.67
C ALA A 79 -23.78 -10.26 2.66
N LEU A 80 -24.04 -11.58 2.67
CA LEU A 80 -23.31 -12.59 3.43
C LEU A 80 -23.11 -12.24 4.92
N GLY A 81 -24.14 -11.65 5.56
CA GLY A 81 -24.12 -11.30 6.99
C GLY A 81 -23.37 -10.01 7.31
N ALA A 82 -23.17 -9.13 6.34
CA ALA A 82 -22.53 -7.81 6.58
C ALA A 82 -23.26 -7.01 7.67
N SER A 83 -22.48 -6.35 8.54
CA SER A 83 -23.00 -5.60 9.68
C SER A 83 -23.84 -4.41 9.24
N ASN A 84 -24.99 -4.18 9.89
CA ASN A 84 -25.88 -3.07 9.60
C ASN A 84 -25.49 -1.77 10.33
N THR A 85 -24.82 -1.88 11.48
CA THR A 85 -24.45 -0.73 12.31
C THR A 85 -23.00 -0.86 12.78
N PRO A 86 -22.14 0.10 12.43
CA PRO A 86 -22.33 1.11 11.39
C PRO A 86 -22.44 0.46 10.01
N LYS A 87 -22.96 1.20 9.01
CA LYS A 87 -23.21 0.68 7.66
C LYS A 87 -21.93 0.11 7.04
N ALA A 88 -22.00 -1.14 6.55
CA ALA A 88 -20.90 -1.79 5.84
C ALA A 88 -20.69 -1.26 4.41
N GLU A 89 -21.62 -0.41 3.92
CA GLU A 89 -21.60 0.11 2.57
C GLU A 89 -20.63 1.28 2.45
N PHE A 90 -19.73 1.19 1.49
CA PHE A 90 -18.81 2.26 1.11
C PHE A 90 -18.38 2.08 -0.35
N LYS A 91 -17.79 3.12 -0.92
CA LYS A 91 -17.11 3.09 -2.21
C LYS A 91 -15.70 3.62 -2.02
N LYS A 92 -14.72 2.88 -2.50
CA LYS A 92 -13.31 3.25 -2.42
C LYS A 92 -12.64 3.02 -3.78
N TYR A 93 -11.83 3.96 -4.18
CA TYR A 93 -10.99 3.90 -5.37
C TYR A 93 -9.53 3.91 -4.92
N SER A 94 -8.71 3.06 -5.50
CA SER A 94 -7.27 3.05 -5.23
C SER A 94 -6.49 3.06 -6.53
N LEU A 95 -5.38 3.77 -6.53
CA LEU A 95 -4.42 3.81 -7.63
C LEU A 95 -3.04 3.53 -7.07
N ASN A 96 -2.39 2.52 -7.63
CA ASN A 96 -0.99 2.25 -7.39
C ASN A 96 -0.23 2.42 -8.71
N LEU A 97 0.83 3.23 -8.69
CA LEU A 97 1.77 3.36 -9.78
C LEU A 97 3.15 2.95 -9.30
N ASN A 98 3.85 2.19 -10.11
CA ASN A 98 5.24 1.84 -9.85
C ASN A 98 6.06 2.03 -11.14
N TYR A 99 7.28 2.53 -10.98
CA TYR A 99 8.20 2.72 -12.07
C TYR A 99 9.60 2.33 -11.66
N TYR A 100 10.17 1.40 -12.39
CA TYR A 100 11.53 0.92 -12.22
C TYR A 100 12.33 1.32 -13.45
N LYS A 101 13.38 2.14 -13.29
CA LYS A 101 14.18 2.64 -14.41
C LYS A 101 15.68 2.48 -14.14
N PRO A 102 16.38 1.63 -14.87
CA PRO A 102 17.83 1.67 -14.95
C PRO A 102 18.26 2.97 -15.62
N LEU A 103 18.90 3.86 -14.89
CA LEU A 103 19.46 5.11 -15.44
C LEU A 103 20.81 4.83 -16.10
N THR A 104 21.57 3.91 -15.52
CA THR A 104 22.81 3.36 -16.07
C THR A 104 22.87 1.87 -15.78
N LYS A 105 23.96 1.18 -16.18
CA LYS A 105 24.18 -0.25 -15.82
C LYS A 105 24.20 -0.48 -14.30
N LYS A 106 24.56 0.54 -13.51
CA LYS A 106 24.69 0.42 -12.05
C LYS A 106 23.66 1.26 -11.29
N LEU A 107 23.19 2.37 -11.83
CA LEU A 107 22.28 3.27 -11.16
C LEU A 107 20.83 2.98 -11.54
N VAL A 108 19.97 2.80 -10.54
CA VAL A 108 18.54 2.45 -10.70
C VAL A 108 17.69 3.44 -9.92
N TYR A 109 16.68 3.96 -10.57
CA TYR A 109 15.62 4.77 -9.97
C TYR A 109 14.34 3.95 -9.81
N ARG A 110 13.70 4.07 -8.64
CA ARG A 110 12.37 3.53 -8.35
C ARG A 110 11.44 4.63 -7.90
N PHE A 111 10.24 4.59 -8.40
CA PHE A 111 9.14 5.46 -8.00
C PHE A 111 7.94 4.58 -7.67
N ASN A 112 7.33 4.83 -6.51
CA ASN A 112 6.08 4.20 -6.11
C ASN A 112 5.11 5.29 -5.65
N THR A 113 3.83 5.14 -5.98
CA THR A 113 2.77 5.95 -5.37
C THR A 113 1.55 5.09 -5.13
N LEU A 114 0.95 5.27 -3.97
CA LEU A 114 -0.31 4.67 -3.58
C LEU A 114 -1.27 5.79 -3.24
N THR A 115 -2.43 5.80 -3.91
CA THR A 115 -3.48 6.77 -3.65
C THR A 115 -4.78 6.03 -3.35
N SER A 116 -5.50 6.44 -2.33
CA SER A 116 -6.84 5.95 -2.04
C SER A 116 -7.82 7.11 -1.86
N HIS A 117 -9.04 6.93 -2.32
CA HIS A 117 -10.09 7.93 -2.26
C HIS A 117 -11.44 7.30 -1.96
N SER A 118 -12.07 7.75 -0.88
CA SER A 118 -13.47 7.48 -0.57
C SER A 118 -14.18 8.79 -0.23
N LYS A 119 -15.46 8.91 -0.62
CA LYS A 119 -16.37 9.96 -0.12
C LYS A 119 -17.09 9.50 1.14
N ASP A 120 -17.10 8.20 1.40
CA ASP A 120 -17.72 7.60 2.57
C ASP A 120 -16.71 7.60 3.74
N VAL A 121 -17.22 7.55 4.97
CA VAL A 121 -16.42 7.32 6.17
C VAL A 121 -16.09 5.84 6.24
N LEU A 122 -14.83 5.51 6.01
CA LEU A 122 -14.37 4.13 6.03
C LEU A 122 -14.18 3.60 7.45
N TYR A 123 -14.35 2.30 7.63
CA TYR A 123 -13.86 1.61 8.83
C TYR A 123 -12.34 1.72 8.91
N ALA A 124 -11.80 1.65 10.12
CA ALA A 124 -10.35 1.69 10.34
C ALA A 124 -9.61 0.61 9.55
N SER A 125 -10.22 -0.57 9.38
CA SER A 125 -9.65 -1.68 8.59
C SER A 125 -9.60 -1.42 7.08
N GLU A 126 -10.36 -0.43 6.58
CA GLU A 126 -10.44 -0.10 5.14
C GLU A 126 -9.76 1.23 4.82
N LYS A 127 -9.39 2.02 5.85
CA LYS A 127 -8.60 3.24 5.68
C LYS A 127 -7.18 2.91 5.24
N GLN A 128 -6.62 3.77 4.40
CA GLN A 128 -5.20 3.70 4.09
C GLN A 128 -4.38 4.23 5.26
N SER A 129 -3.45 3.41 5.74
CA SER A 129 -2.45 3.79 6.75
C SER A 129 -1.18 4.23 6.06
N ILE A 130 -0.59 5.32 6.52
CA ILE A 130 0.68 5.87 6.05
C ILE A 130 1.61 6.05 7.22
N GLY A 131 2.90 5.73 7.02
CA GLY A 131 3.93 5.70 8.05
C GLY A 131 4.26 4.29 8.50
N GLY A 132 5.43 4.10 9.08
CA GLY A 132 5.93 2.80 9.54
C GLY A 132 6.79 2.07 8.52
N VAL A 133 7.10 0.82 8.83
CA VAL A 133 7.93 -0.04 7.98
C VAL A 133 7.22 -0.32 6.67
N GLY A 134 7.89 -0.06 5.54
CA GLY A 134 7.34 -0.28 4.20
C GLY A 134 6.45 0.85 3.66
N SER A 135 6.41 1.99 4.36
CA SER A 135 5.72 3.21 3.94
C SER A 135 6.66 4.40 4.11
N VAL A 136 6.20 5.52 4.70
CA VAL A 136 7.08 6.67 4.95
C VAL A 136 8.06 6.34 6.07
N PRO A 137 9.38 6.32 5.79
CA PRO A 137 10.39 5.89 6.76
C PRO A 137 10.55 6.87 7.92
N GLY A 138 11.03 6.36 9.07
CA GLY A 138 11.29 7.16 10.27
C GLY A 138 10.10 7.28 11.23
N TYR A 139 8.93 6.77 10.86
CA TYR A 139 7.75 6.72 11.72
C TYR A 139 7.52 5.31 12.26
N HIS A 140 7.62 5.15 13.59
CA HIS A 140 7.31 3.89 14.28
C HIS A 140 5.96 4.04 14.97
N ARG A 141 5.28 2.94 15.23
CA ARG A 141 3.98 2.71 15.89
C ARG A 141 3.08 3.93 16.27
N ARG A 142 3.64 5.06 16.70
CA ARG A 142 2.88 6.25 17.13
C ARG A 142 2.77 7.36 16.07
N GLY A 143 3.45 7.19 14.93
CA GLY A 143 3.46 8.19 13.86
C GLY A 143 2.63 7.82 12.63
N ASN A 144 1.93 6.67 12.67
CA ASN A 144 1.08 6.27 11.55
C ASN A 144 -0.19 7.11 11.52
N ILE A 145 -0.49 7.66 10.36
CA ILE A 145 -1.72 8.38 10.08
C ILE A 145 -2.62 7.54 9.18
N MET A 146 -3.93 7.66 9.37
CA MET A 146 -4.93 6.89 8.63
C MET A 146 -6.02 7.80 8.09
N GLY A 147 -6.47 7.55 6.85
CA GLY A 147 -7.50 8.38 6.24
C GLY A 147 -8.41 7.66 5.27
N ASP A 148 -9.60 8.28 5.05
CA ASP A 148 -10.56 7.90 4.01
C ASP A 148 -10.03 8.25 2.62
N ARG A 149 -9.14 9.24 2.57
CA ARG A 149 -8.37 9.66 1.39
C ARG A 149 -6.91 9.71 1.79
N ALA A 150 -6.05 9.17 0.96
CA ALA A 150 -4.63 9.12 1.22
C ALA A 150 -3.83 9.17 -0.07
N ILE A 151 -2.64 9.73 0.02
CA ILE A 151 -1.62 9.66 -1.02
C ILE A 151 -0.28 9.37 -0.36
N GLU A 152 0.45 8.46 -0.94
CA GLU A 152 1.82 8.13 -0.57
C GLU A 152 2.69 8.14 -1.82
N ILE A 153 3.85 8.75 -1.74
CA ILE A 153 4.82 8.86 -2.82
C ILE A 153 6.17 8.47 -2.26
N GLU A 154 6.85 7.55 -2.93
CA GLU A 154 8.19 7.11 -2.58
C GLU A 154 9.10 7.24 -3.81
N ASN A 155 10.30 7.78 -3.57
CA ASN A 155 11.38 7.85 -4.55
C ASN A 155 12.61 7.18 -3.96
N GLU A 156 13.23 6.27 -4.69
CA GLU A 156 14.47 5.59 -4.31
C GLU A 156 15.49 5.66 -5.44
N LEU A 157 16.72 5.97 -5.08
CA LEU A 157 17.86 5.87 -5.96
C LEU A 157 18.85 4.87 -5.38
N SER A 158 19.14 3.80 -6.11
CA SER A 158 20.05 2.74 -5.67
C SER A 158 21.21 2.55 -6.66
N TYR A 159 22.37 2.22 -6.11
CA TYR A 159 23.59 2.01 -6.88
C TYR A 159 24.15 0.61 -6.67
N LYS A 160 24.28 -0.21 -7.72
CA LYS A 160 24.82 -1.55 -7.65
C LYS A 160 26.35 -1.49 -7.53
N ILE A 161 26.89 -1.76 -6.34
CA ILE A 161 28.34 -1.88 -6.11
C ILE A 161 28.81 -3.23 -6.59
N ILE A 162 28.10 -4.29 -6.21
CA ILE A 162 28.34 -5.68 -6.57
C ILE A 162 27.10 -6.20 -7.29
N ASP A 163 27.27 -6.85 -8.43
CA ASP A 163 26.20 -7.54 -9.17
C ASP A 163 26.80 -8.81 -9.78
N SER A 164 26.83 -9.89 -8.99
CA SER A 164 27.46 -11.16 -9.34
C SER A 164 26.56 -12.33 -8.95
N GLU A 165 26.43 -13.31 -9.83
CA GLU A 165 25.65 -14.53 -9.57
C GLU A 165 26.24 -15.36 -8.42
N LYS A 166 27.58 -15.31 -8.22
CA LYS A 166 28.28 -16.13 -7.21
C LYS A 166 28.18 -15.53 -5.80
N ILE A 167 28.35 -14.23 -5.68
CA ILE A 167 28.44 -13.52 -4.38
C ILE A 167 27.26 -12.63 -4.09
N GLY A 168 26.26 -12.58 -4.99
CA GLY A 168 25.05 -11.79 -4.82
C GLY A 168 25.18 -10.35 -5.31
N ARG A 169 24.18 -9.56 -4.96
CA ARG A 169 24.06 -8.15 -5.31
C ARG A 169 24.12 -7.30 -4.06
N LEU A 170 25.00 -6.30 -4.05
CA LEU A 170 25.10 -5.30 -2.98
C LEU A 170 24.79 -3.92 -3.55
N SER A 171 23.78 -3.25 -2.95
CA SER A 171 23.27 -1.98 -3.45
C SER A 171 22.95 -1.03 -2.29
N PRO A 172 23.78 0.00 -2.02
CA PRO A 172 23.35 1.14 -1.23
C PRO A 172 22.21 1.89 -1.94
N TYR A 173 21.36 2.53 -1.16
CA TYR A 173 20.28 3.34 -1.66
C TYR A 173 20.00 4.54 -0.75
N ILE A 174 19.37 5.54 -1.33
CA ILE A 174 18.73 6.64 -0.62
C ILE A 174 17.27 6.69 -1.04
N SER A 175 16.39 7.02 -0.10
CA SER A 175 14.97 7.22 -0.41
C SER A 175 14.43 8.48 0.25
N TYR A 176 13.39 9.02 -0.39
CA TYR A 176 12.54 10.08 0.16
C TYR A 176 11.09 9.70 -0.09
N SER A 177 10.30 9.79 0.98
CA SER A 177 8.87 9.48 0.92
C SER A 177 8.05 10.59 1.56
N TYR A 178 6.88 10.80 0.99
CA TYR A 178 5.86 11.73 1.46
C TYR A 178 4.51 11.03 1.50
N GLY A 179 3.75 11.27 2.55
CA GLY A 179 2.41 10.76 2.69
C GLY A 179 1.46 11.77 3.30
N ALA A 180 0.22 11.80 2.83
CA ALA A 180 -0.82 12.66 3.38
C ALA A 180 -2.16 11.92 3.43
N VAL A 181 -2.95 12.22 4.48
CA VAL A 181 -4.28 11.66 4.66
C VAL A 181 -5.31 12.74 4.94
N ARG A 182 -6.56 12.42 4.60
CA ARG A 182 -7.72 13.23 4.96
C ARG A 182 -8.90 12.33 5.33
N ASN A 183 -9.57 12.65 6.42
CA ASN A 183 -10.79 11.99 6.87
C ASN A 183 -12.03 12.82 6.53
N ASN A 184 -13.14 12.14 6.20
CA ASN A 184 -14.40 12.80 5.82
C ASN A 184 -15.22 13.23 7.05
N LYS A 185 -15.02 12.56 8.21
CA LYS A 185 -15.71 12.88 9.47
C LYS A 185 -14.71 13.48 10.45
N ASN A 186 -15.12 14.58 11.14
CA ASN A 186 -14.33 15.32 12.12
C ASN A 186 -12.95 15.79 11.59
N PRO A 187 -12.93 16.67 10.58
CA PRO A 187 -11.66 17.17 10.03
C PRO A 187 -10.85 18.02 11.01
N SER A 188 -11.41 18.41 12.16
CA SER A 188 -10.75 19.29 13.13
C SER A 188 -9.82 18.60 14.12
N ILE A 189 -9.98 17.29 14.39
CA ILE A 189 -9.17 16.56 15.40
C ILE A 189 -8.29 15.49 14.76
N TYR A 190 -8.83 14.73 13.77
CA TYR A 190 -8.12 13.66 13.07
C TYR A 190 -8.30 13.78 11.55
N GLY A 191 -8.63 14.97 11.06
CA GLY A 191 -9.18 15.15 9.74
C GLY A 191 -8.18 15.14 8.61
N LYS A 192 -6.97 15.56 8.87
CA LYS A 192 -5.88 15.62 7.89
C LYS A 192 -4.54 15.50 8.60
N GLY A 193 -3.57 14.96 7.91
CA GLY A 193 -2.20 14.91 8.39
C GLY A 193 -1.27 14.61 7.23
N TYR A 194 -0.01 14.94 7.40
CA TYR A 194 1.04 14.57 6.48
C TYR A 194 2.29 14.12 7.24
N VAL A 195 3.04 13.27 6.60
CA VAL A 195 4.32 12.77 7.09
C VAL A 195 5.32 12.74 5.94
N SER A 196 6.57 13.07 6.22
CA SER A 196 7.64 12.88 5.25
C SER A 196 8.88 12.31 5.93
N GLY A 197 9.60 11.48 5.23
CA GLY A 197 10.79 10.83 5.76
C GLY A 197 11.82 10.55 4.68
N ALA A 198 13.05 10.37 5.12
CA ALA A 198 14.14 9.95 4.25
C ALA A 198 14.87 8.76 4.87
N SER A 199 15.45 7.92 4.03
CA SER A 199 16.31 6.84 4.48
C SER A 199 17.58 6.72 3.64
N ILE A 200 18.60 6.16 4.25
CA ILE A 200 19.79 5.65 3.59
C ILE A 200 19.96 4.20 4.01
N GLY A 201 20.21 3.32 3.07
CA GLY A 201 20.28 1.89 3.36
C GLY A 201 21.26 1.15 2.48
N LEU A 202 21.46 -0.11 2.85
CA LEU A 202 22.28 -1.07 2.14
C LEU A 202 21.48 -2.37 1.97
N ARG A 203 21.22 -2.74 0.71
CA ARG A 203 20.51 -3.97 0.36
C ARG A 203 21.49 -4.97 -0.18
N TYR A 204 21.51 -6.16 0.43
CA TYR A 204 22.23 -7.32 -0.06
C TYR A 204 21.23 -8.40 -0.44
N SER A 205 21.37 -8.96 -1.64
CA SER A 205 20.47 -10.00 -2.16
C SER A 205 21.29 -11.12 -2.78
N MET A 206 21.03 -12.34 -2.35
CA MET A 206 21.61 -13.58 -2.84
C MET A 206 20.48 -14.62 -2.99
N LYS A 207 20.73 -15.73 -3.68
CA LYS A 207 19.71 -16.74 -4.07
C LYS A 207 18.70 -17.13 -2.97
N TYR A 208 19.14 -17.18 -1.71
CA TYR A 208 18.32 -17.60 -0.56
C TYR A 208 18.37 -16.61 0.61
N LEU A 209 18.96 -15.44 0.42
CA LEU A 209 19.19 -14.47 1.48
C LEU A 209 19.00 -13.06 0.95
N ASP A 210 18.05 -12.33 1.55
CA ASP A 210 17.87 -10.91 1.34
C ASP A 210 18.02 -10.19 2.68
N ILE A 211 18.92 -9.20 2.72
CA ILE A 211 19.17 -8.35 3.89
C ILE A 211 18.96 -6.91 3.45
N ASP A 212 18.17 -6.17 4.19
CA ASP A 212 18.00 -4.72 4.02
C ASP A 212 18.27 -4.03 5.35
N LEU A 213 19.33 -3.25 5.40
CA LEU A 213 19.72 -2.45 6.55
C LEU A 213 19.53 -0.97 6.20
N ALA A 214 18.71 -0.26 6.96
CA ALA A 214 18.43 1.13 6.71
C ALA A 214 18.43 1.97 7.98
N TYR A 215 18.98 3.17 7.87
CA TYR A 215 18.77 4.24 8.81
C TYR A 215 17.70 5.19 8.22
N ALA A 216 16.66 5.45 9.01
CA ALA A 216 15.52 6.24 8.59
C ALA A 216 15.27 7.41 9.54
N LYS A 217 14.94 8.56 8.99
CA LYS A 217 14.64 9.78 9.73
C LYS A 217 13.31 10.38 9.29
N ALA A 218 12.41 10.61 10.26
CA ALA A 218 11.24 11.46 10.06
C ALA A 218 11.69 12.91 9.83
N LEU A 219 11.16 13.55 8.79
CA LEU A 219 11.52 14.93 8.43
C LEU A 219 10.45 15.92 8.87
N SER A 220 9.17 15.63 8.64
CA SER A 220 8.07 16.50 9.03
C SER A 220 6.77 15.72 9.24
N HIS A 221 5.95 16.22 10.17
CA HIS A 221 4.60 15.72 10.44
C HIS A 221 3.69 16.87 10.86
N SER A 222 2.37 16.73 10.60
CA SER A 222 1.30 17.64 11.04
C SER A 222 0.02 16.87 11.28
#